data_3dda51bb0ce6adf7718ce5da3f54b306
#
_entry.id   3dda51bb0ce6adf7718ce5da3f54b306
#
_cell.length_a   1.000
_cell.length_b   1.000
_cell.length_c   1.000
_cell.angle_alpha   90.00
_cell.angle_beta   90.00
_cell.angle_gamma   90.00
#
_symmetry.space_group_name_H-M   'P 1'
#
loop_
_entity.id
_entity.type
_entity.pdbx_description
1 polymer ?
#
loop_
_entity_poly.entity_id
_entity_poly.type
_entity_poly.pdbx_seq_one_letter_code
_entity_poly.pdbx_strand_id
1 'polypeptide(L)' 'HEPATALFVPNDQPLLFYQAIADFAAKQLKSDGLLAFEINPLHADALYTLLYKGPFYDVEITPDHYGKQRFAWAKKQ' A
#
# COMPACT_ATOMS: atom_id res chain seq x y z
N HIS A 1 2.77 19.58 -9.49
CA HIS A 1 2.84 19.34 -8.76
C HIS A 1 2.83 18.55 -8.01
N GLU A 2 2.77 17.89 -7.99
CA GLU A 2 2.67 17.42 -7.03
C GLU A 2 3.10 17.11 -6.10
N PRO A 3 2.89 17.29 -5.80
CA PRO A 3 3.87 17.00 -4.92
C PRO A 3 3.51 15.93 -4.00
N ALA A 4 4.43 15.12 -3.84
CA ALA A 4 4.27 14.08 -2.92
C ALA A 4 4.25 14.66 -1.54
N THR A 5 3.22 14.37 -0.83
CA THR A 5 3.21 14.63 0.58
C THR A 5 3.98 13.52 1.24
N ALA A 6 5.06 13.86 1.88
CA ALA A 6 5.82 12.87 2.63
C ALA A 6 5.09 12.59 3.93
N LEU A 7 4.78 11.32 4.13
CA LEU A 7 4.17 10.88 5.38
C LEU A 7 5.25 10.25 6.24
N PHE A 8 5.39 10.75 7.45
CA PHE A 8 6.38 10.21 8.38
C PHE A 8 5.66 9.52 9.51
N VAL A 9 6.04 8.27 9.76
CA VAL A 9 5.52 7.52 10.90
C VAL A 9 6.69 6.90 11.63
N PRO A 10 6.53 6.61 12.92
CA PRO A 10 7.58 5.91 13.66
C PRO A 10 7.89 4.57 13.03
N ASN A 11 9.16 4.21 13.01
CA ASN A 11 9.60 2.94 12.41
C ASN A 11 9.02 1.72 13.12
N ASP A 12 8.55 1.88 14.35
CA ASP A 12 7.96 0.78 15.10
C ASP A 12 6.48 0.60 14.81
N GLN A 13 5.89 1.43 13.92
CA GLN A 13 4.48 1.33 13.58
C GLN A 13 4.25 1.36 12.06
N PRO A 14 4.88 0.46 11.31
CA PRO A 14 4.75 0.49 9.84
C PRO A 14 3.33 0.21 9.37
N LEU A 15 2.56 -0.60 10.10
CA LEU A 15 1.19 -0.89 9.70
C LEU A 15 0.30 0.34 9.82
N LEU A 16 0.59 1.22 10.78
CA LEU A 16 -0.13 2.48 10.90
C LEU A 16 0.10 3.35 9.67
N PHE A 17 1.33 3.36 9.17
CA PHE A 17 1.67 4.08 7.95
C PHE A 17 0.91 3.51 6.75
N TYR A 18 0.91 2.18 6.61
CA TYR A 18 0.20 1.52 5.51
C TYR A 18 -1.30 1.76 5.60
N GLN A 19 -1.85 1.75 6.80
CA GLN A 19 -3.26 2.05 6.99
C GLN A 19 -3.59 3.48 6.55
N ALA A 20 -2.71 4.42 6.88
CA ALA A 20 -2.89 5.81 6.47
C ALA A 20 -2.88 5.96 4.95
N ILE A 21 -1.96 5.25 4.29
CA ILE A 21 -1.89 5.25 2.82
C ILE A 21 -3.17 4.67 2.23
N ALA A 22 -3.63 3.54 2.78
CA ALA A 22 -4.83 2.89 2.28
C ALA A 22 -6.07 3.77 2.47
N ASP A 23 -6.18 4.41 3.61
CA ASP A 23 -7.30 5.31 3.89
C ASP A 23 -7.30 6.51 2.95
N PHE A 24 -6.13 7.07 2.71
CA PHE A 24 -5.99 8.18 1.78
C PHE A 24 -6.40 7.76 0.37
N ALA A 25 -5.89 6.61 -0.08
CA ALA A 25 -6.20 6.09 -1.41
C ALA A 25 -7.69 5.79 -1.56
N ALA A 26 -8.31 5.25 -0.51
CA ALA A 26 -9.74 4.95 -0.54
C ALA A 26 -10.58 6.20 -0.77
N LYS A 27 -10.10 7.34 -0.29
CA LYS A 27 -10.80 8.61 -0.46
C LYS A 27 -10.49 9.30 -1.77
N GLN A 28 -9.26 9.15 -2.26
CA GLN A 28 -8.76 9.96 -3.38
C GLN A 28 -8.85 9.24 -4.72
N LEU A 29 -8.78 7.92 -4.73
CA LEU A 29 -8.80 7.20 -5.99
C LEU A 29 -10.23 7.03 -6.50
N LYS A 30 -10.37 7.19 -7.81
CA LYS A 30 -11.62 6.84 -8.49
C LYS A 30 -11.70 5.33 -8.59
N SER A 31 -12.89 4.82 -8.92
CA SER A 31 -13.07 3.40 -9.20
C SER A 31 -12.05 2.97 -10.24
N ASP A 32 -11.44 1.82 -10.02
CA ASP A 32 -10.38 1.23 -10.87
C ASP A 32 -9.08 2.01 -10.85
N GLY A 33 -8.96 3.03 -10.00
CA GLY A 33 -7.68 3.71 -9.81
C GLY A 33 -6.66 2.79 -9.16
N LEU A 34 -5.39 2.96 -9.53
CA LEU A 34 -4.31 2.10 -9.08
C LEU A 34 -3.58 2.71 -7.89
N LEU A 35 -3.41 1.90 -6.87
CA LEU A 35 -2.53 2.20 -5.73
C LEU A 35 -1.29 1.34 -5.85
N ALA A 36 -0.12 1.96 -5.80
CA ALA A 36 1.13 1.22 -5.85
C ALA A 36 2.15 1.90 -4.94
N PHE A 37 2.85 1.11 -4.15
CA PHE A 37 3.88 1.68 -3.27
C PHE A 37 4.87 0.62 -2.81
N GLU A 38 6.03 1.10 -2.38
CA GLU A 38 7.11 0.27 -1.90
C GLU A 38 6.84 -0.13 -0.45
N ILE A 39 7.22 -1.35 -0.09
CA ILE A 39 6.95 -1.88 1.24
C ILE A 39 8.18 -2.54 1.85
N ASN A 40 8.14 -2.74 3.15
CA ASN A 40 9.12 -3.57 3.84
C ASN A 40 8.64 -5.02 3.73
N PRO A 41 9.48 -5.94 3.20
CA PRO A 41 9.08 -7.34 3.04
C PRO A 41 8.57 -8.01 4.31
N LEU A 42 9.05 -7.58 5.47
CA LEU A 42 8.62 -8.15 6.75
C LEU A 42 7.11 -7.98 6.97
N HIS A 43 6.50 -7.00 6.34
CA HIS A 43 5.10 -6.67 6.57
C HIS A 43 4.21 -6.99 5.38
N ALA A 44 4.73 -7.75 4.42
CA ALA A 44 3.99 -8.04 3.19
C ALA A 44 2.65 -8.73 3.46
N ASP A 45 2.65 -9.74 4.33
CA ASP A 45 1.42 -10.48 4.61
C ASP A 45 0.38 -9.62 5.32
N ALA A 46 0.83 -8.84 6.29
CA ALA A 46 -0.08 -7.97 7.04
C ALA A 46 -0.67 -6.90 6.12
N LEU A 47 0.15 -6.35 5.24
CA LEU A 47 -0.30 -5.34 4.31
C LEU A 47 -1.28 -5.93 3.29
N TYR A 48 -0.99 -7.12 2.78
CA TYR A 48 -1.91 -7.79 1.86
C TYR A 48 -3.29 -7.92 2.50
N THR A 49 -3.33 -8.40 3.75
CA THR A 49 -4.59 -8.55 4.47
C THR A 49 -5.30 -7.21 4.65
N LEU A 50 -4.54 -6.18 4.98
CA LEU A 50 -5.09 -4.85 5.18
C LEU A 50 -5.76 -4.32 3.90
N LEU A 51 -5.10 -4.47 2.77
CA LEU A 51 -5.64 -4.03 1.49
C LEU A 51 -6.81 -4.91 1.05
N TYR A 52 -6.69 -6.21 1.25
CA TYR A 52 -7.72 -7.16 0.88
C TYR A 52 -9.04 -6.88 1.61
N LYS A 53 -8.97 -6.46 2.86
CA LYS A 53 -10.16 -6.14 3.65
C LYS A 53 -10.73 -4.76 3.37
N GLY A 54 -9.97 -3.90 2.68
CA GLY A 54 -10.40 -2.56 2.34
C GLY A 54 -11.18 -2.50 1.04
N PRO A 55 -11.49 -1.29 0.56
CA PRO A 55 -12.25 -1.12 -0.67
C PRO A 55 -11.36 -1.24 -1.91
N PHE A 56 -10.59 -2.33 -1.99
CA PHE A 56 -9.67 -2.58 -3.08
C PHE A 56 -9.87 -3.97 -3.65
N TYR A 57 -9.37 -4.18 -4.87
CA TYR A 57 -9.40 -5.49 -5.51
C TYR A 57 -8.10 -5.65 -6.30
N ASP A 58 -7.86 -6.86 -6.81
CA ASP A 58 -6.62 -7.22 -7.50
C ASP A 58 -5.39 -6.84 -6.67
N VAL A 59 -5.45 -7.14 -5.38
CA VAL A 59 -4.35 -6.88 -4.48
C VAL A 59 -3.21 -7.83 -4.78
N GLU A 60 -2.02 -7.27 -4.99
CA GLU A 60 -0.83 -8.04 -5.34
C GLU A 60 0.38 -7.53 -4.60
N ILE A 61 1.25 -8.46 -4.21
CA ILE A 61 2.57 -8.10 -3.67
C ILE A 61 3.58 -8.71 -4.63
N THR A 62 4.48 -7.89 -5.16
CA THR A 62 5.46 -8.36 -6.14
C THR A 62 6.88 -8.19 -5.63
N PRO A 63 7.80 -9.07 -6.05
CA PRO A 63 9.18 -9.00 -5.61
C PRO A 63 10.00 -7.99 -6.40
N ASP A 64 11.15 -7.62 -5.84
CA ASP A 64 12.15 -6.85 -6.54
C ASP A 64 13.10 -7.79 -7.31
N HIS A 65 14.21 -7.26 -7.83
CA HIS A 65 15.21 -8.04 -8.57
C HIS A 65 15.79 -9.19 -7.77
N TYR A 66 15.79 -9.05 -6.45
CA TYR A 66 16.42 -10.00 -5.56
C TYR A 66 15.42 -10.99 -4.96
N GLY A 67 14.17 -10.94 -5.43
CA GLY A 67 13.15 -11.86 -4.97
C GLY A 67 12.50 -11.47 -3.65
N LYS A 68 12.78 -10.29 -3.13
CA LYS A 68 12.13 -9.82 -1.89
C LYS A 68 10.82 -9.12 -2.22
N GLN A 69 9.78 -9.44 -1.47
CA GLN A 69 8.46 -8.83 -1.63
C GLN A 69 8.56 -7.34 -1.31
N ARG A 70 8.55 -6.50 -2.34
CA ARG A 70 8.93 -5.11 -2.20
C ARG A 70 7.86 -4.12 -2.64
N PHE A 71 6.92 -4.54 -3.48
CA PHE A 71 5.92 -3.62 -4.03
C PHE A 71 4.53 -4.14 -3.79
N ALA A 72 3.63 -3.25 -3.40
CA ALA A 72 2.21 -3.57 -3.22
C ALA A 72 1.39 -2.83 -4.27
N TRP A 73 0.39 -3.51 -4.81
CA TRP A 73 -0.48 -3.00 -5.85
C TRP A 73 -1.91 -3.32 -5.48
N ALA A 74 -2.82 -2.40 -5.76
CA ALA A 74 -4.23 -2.65 -5.57
C ALA A 74 -5.03 -1.69 -6.43
N LYS A 75 -6.24 -2.09 -6.79
CA LYS A 75 -7.15 -1.22 -7.52
C LYS A 75 -8.32 -0.84 -6.64
N LYS A 76 -8.79 0.39 -6.77
CA LYS A 76 -9.91 0.89 -5.99
C LYS A 76 -11.23 0.34 -6.56
N GLN A 77 -12.07 -0.16 -5.69
CA GLN A 77 -13.41 -0.57 -6.06
C GLN A 77 -14.31 0.60 -6.42
#